data_929753335e72f9a92aee73d90e474d47
#
_entry.id   929753335e72f9a92aee73d90e474d47
#
_cell.length_a   1.000
_cell.length_b   1.000
_cell.length_c   1.000
_cell.angle_alpha   90.00
_cell.angle_beta   90.00
_cell.angle_gamma   90.00
#
_symmetry.space_group_name_H-M   'P 1'
#
loop_
_entity.id
_entity.type
_entity.pdbx_description
1 polymer ?
#
loop_
_entity_poly.entity_id
_entity_poly.type
_entity_poly.pdbx_seq_one_letter_code
_entity_poly.pdbx_strand_id
1 'polypeptide(L)'
;MMIETALERHFEIEKENYNKGIKTLALFFIDDISAYRKIEEGKPTYILDSFERIFEEKLKNKINELDNCEYKKYLEESLNNISKCHAGYFSQDNAEKDEEIIAQVNDILNDKEKILKIKDSDGKFNLRRFIFSKWTLKEGWDNPNIFTIAKLRSSGSENSKLQEVGRGLRLPVDNNLNRIDSEQFYLNYIVDFTEQNFVKELRNEISSEVTTFNKITIDQIKEIAKER
;
A
#
# COMPACT_ATOMS: atom_id res chain seq x y z
N MET A 1 4.73 4.05 16.86
CA MET A 1 4.29 5.33 16.28
C MET A 1 4.12 5.27 14.75
N MET A 2 5.15 5.11 13.89
CA MET A 2 4.95 5.09 12.42
C MET A 2 4.05 3.95 11.93
N ILE A 3 4.27 2.71 12.39
CA ILE A 3 3.41 1.55 12.07
C ILE A 3 1.98 1.81 12.53
N GLU A 4 1.80 2.32 13.72
CA GLU A 4 0.50 2.66 14.28
C GLU A 4 -0.23 3.70 13.43
N THR A 5 0.43 4.80 13.08
CA THR A 5 -0.12 5.84 12.19
C THR A 5 -0.48 5.26 10.82
N ALA A 6 0.37 4.39 10.27
CA ALA A 6 0.11 3.74 8.98
C ALA A 6 -1.15 2.87 9.02
N LEU A 7 -1.31 2.08 10.09
CA LEU A 7 -2.48 1.25 10.28
C LEU A 7 -3.76 2.06 10.53
N GLU A 8 -3.69 3.15 11.29
CA GLU A 8 -4.82 4.06 11.50
C GLU A 8 -5.31 4.64 10.16
N ARG A 9 -4.40 5.24 9.39
CA ARG A 9 -4.72 5.80 8.07
C ARG A 9 -5.22 4.74 7.10
N HIS A 10 -4.65 3.54 7.13
CA HIS A 10 -5.11 2.44 6.31
C HIS A 10 -6.57 2.07 6.63
N PHE A 11 -6.93 1.89 7.89
CA PHE A 11 -8.29 1.53 8.28
C PHE A 11 -9.33 2.62 7.99
N GLU A 12 -8.96 3.91 8.10
CA GLU A 12 -9.83 5.03 7.70
C GLU A 12 -10.25 4.90 6.24
N ILE A 13 -9.28 4.68 5.34
CA ILE A 13 -9.53 4.55 3.91
C ILE A 13 -10.15 3.19 3.56
N GLU A 14 -9.71 2.10 4.19
CA GLU A 14 -10.17 0.75 3.89
C GLU A 14 -11.69 0.61 4.06
N LYS A 15 -12.25 1.20 5.11
CA LYS A 15 -13.69 1.16 5.35
C LYS A 15 -14.48 1.81 4.20
N GLU A 16 -14.03 2.99 3.74
CA GLU A 16 -14.69 3.70 2.63
C GLU A 16 -14.54 2.93 1.32
N ASN A 17 -13.34 2.48 1.01
CA ASN A 17 -13.02 1.75 -0.19
C ASN A 17 -13.71 0.39 -0.26
N TYR A 18 -13.82 -0.31 0.87
CA TYR A 18 -14.51 -1.59 0.97
C TYR A 18 -15.96 -1.48 0.50
N ASN A 19 -16.67 -0.43 0.92
CA ASN A 19 -18.05 -0.17 0.52
C ASN A 19 -18.19 0.12 -0.98
N LYS A 20 -17.10 0.57 -1.63
CA LYS A 20 -17.03 0.82 -3.08
C LYS A 20 -16.51 -0.40 -3.87
N GLY A 21 -16.24 -1.52 -3.20
CA GLY A 21 -15.65 -2.71 -3.80
C GLY A 21 -14.18 -2.54 -4.17
N ILE A 22 -13.45 -1.62 -3.52
CA ILE A 22 -12.03 -1.37 -3.76
C ILE A 22 -11.20 -2.04 -2.66
N LYS A 23 -10.32 -2.94 -3.05
CA LYS A 23 -9.33 -3.52 -2.15
C LYS A 23 -8.26 -2.49 -1.80
N THR A 24 -8.07 -2.21 -0.52
CA THR A 24 -7.07 -1.24 -0.06
C THR A 24 -5.78 -1.95 0.33
N LEU A 25 -4.65 -1.51 -0.22
CA LEU A 25 -3.33 -2.05 0.06
C LEU A 25 -2.43 -0.99 0.70
N ALA A 26 -1.49 -1.47 1.52
CA ALA A 26 -0.44 -0.65 2.11
C ALA A 26 0.94 -1.27 1.85
N LEU A 27 1.92 -0.40 1.59
CA LEU A 27 3.31 -0.78 1.32
C LEU A 27 4.22 -0.24 2.43
N PHE A 28 5.01 -1.12 3.02
CA PHE A 28 5.98 -0.81 4.07
C PHE A 28 7.40 -1.01 3.57
N PHE A 29 8.19 0.04 3.54
CA PHE A 29 9.62 -0.06 3.23
C PHE A 29 10.43 -0.17 4.52
N ILE A 30 11.26 -1.22 4.60
CA ILE A 30 12.10 -1.54 5.76
C ILE A 30 13.59 -1.57 5.39
N ASP A 31 14.46 -1.38 6.37
CA ASP A 31 15.91 -1.41 6.17
C ASP A 31 16.48 -2.82 6.23
N ASP A 32 15.96 -3.64 7.13
CA ASP A 32 16.51 -4.96 7.43
C ASP A 32 15.45 -6.05 7.30
N ILE A 33 15.74 -7.05 6.48
CA ILE A 33 14.87 -8.21 6.26
C ILE A 33 14.70 -9.00 7.55
N SER A 34 15.77 -9.13 8.37
CA SER A 34 15.73 -9.86 9.63
C SER A 34 14.77 -9.24 10.65
N ALA A 35 14.47 -7.95 10.52
CA ALA A 35 13.48 -7.27 11.36
C ALA A 35 12.03 -7.71 11.07
N TYR A 36 11.78 -8.27 9.88
CA TYR A 36 10.48 -8.78 9.45
C TYR A 36 10.45 -10.31 9.33
N ARG A 37 11.52 -10.91 8.83
CA ARG A 37 11.59 -12.36 8.57
C ARG A 37 12.60 -13.03 9.48
N LYS A 38 12.22 -14.14 10.11
CA LYS A 38 13.11 -14.93 10.96
C LYS A 38 14.19 -15.60 10.09
N ILE A 39 15.36 -14.99 10.03
CA ILE A 39 16.53 -15.52 9.28
C ILE A 39 17.43 -16.36 10.20
N GLU A 40 17.60 -15.91 11.46
CA GLU A 40 18.45 -16.55 12.45
C GLU A 40 17.64 -16.93 13.69
N GLU A 41 17.92 -18.13 14.21
CA GLU A 41 17.28 -18.61 15.42
C GLU A 41 17.68 -17.74 16.62
N GLY A 42 16.67 -17.27 17.40
CA GLY A 42 16.91 -16.41 18.56
C GLY A 42 16.99 -14.90 18.29
N LYS A 43 17.00 -14.44 17.04
CA LYS A 43 16.87 -12.99 16.74
C LYS A 43 15.40 -12.59 16.67
N PRO A 44 15.01 -11.49 17.35
CA PRO A 44 13.63 -10.99 17.32
C PRO A 44 13.33 -10.33 15.98
N THR A 45 12.13 -10.56 15.47
CA THR A 45 11.56 -9.90 14.27
C THR A 45 10.81 -8.64 14.68
N TYR A 46 11.50 -7.65 15.23
CA TYR A 46 10.89 -6.52 15.94
C TYR A 46 9.89 -5.70 15.12
N ILE A 47 10.05 -5.61 13.79
CA ILE A 47 9.06 -4.94 12.91
C ILE A 47 7.82 -5.79 12.77
N LEU A 48 7.98 -7.11 12.51
CA LEU A 48 6.88 -8.04 12.39
C LEU A 48 6.10 -8.13 13.69
N ASP A 49 6.78 -8.37 14.81
CA ASP A 49 6.17 -8.53 16.13
C ASP A 49 5.40 -7.26 16.54
N SER A 50 5.98 -6.08 16.27
CA SER A 50 5.33 -4.78 16.52
C SER A 50 4.12 -4.58 15.61
N PHE A 51 4.25 -4.93 14.33
CA PHE A 51 3.17 -4.79 13.36
C PHE A 51 1.98 -5.68 13.75
N GLU A 52 2.20 -6.98 13.97
CA GLU A 52 1.14 -7.92 14.30
C GLU A 52 0.43 -7.54 15.60
N ARG A 53 1.18 -7.17 16.63
CA ARG A 53 0.60 -6.71 17.91
C ARG A 53 -0.28 -5.47 17.74
N ILE A 54 0.20 -4.43 17.05
CA ILE A 54 -0.56 -3.21 16.84
C ILE A 54 -1.75 -3.47 15.92
N PHE A 55 -1.57 -4.28 14.89
CA PHE A 55 -2.62 -4.66 13.95
C PHE A 55 -3.75 -5.42 14.65
N GLU A 56 -3.41 -6.40 15.50
CA GLU A 56 -4.37 -7.13 16.33
C GLU A 56 -5.18 -6.21 17.25
N GLU A 57 -4.51 -5.27 17.92
CA GLU A 57 -5.14 -4.28 18.77
C GLU A 57 -6.12 -3.39 17.98
N LYS A 58 -5.69 -2.86 16.84
CA LYS A 58 -6.53 -2.02 15.97
C LYS A 58 -7.72 -2.80 15.41
N LEU A 59 -7.53 -4.07 15.00
CA LEU A 59 -8.63 -4.93 14.55
C LEU A 59 -9.68 -5.10 15.63
N LYS A 60 -9.29 -5.45 16.88
CA LYS A 60 -10.21 -5.61 18.00
C LYS A 60 -11.03 -4.34 18.25
N ASN A 61 -10.37 -3.17 18.23
CA ASN A 61 -11.02 -1.89 18.43
C ASN A 61 -12.03 -1.61 17.30
N LYS A 62 -11.62 -1.78 16.03
CA LYS A 62 -12.49 -1.55 14.87
C LYS A 62 -13.69 -2.50 14.81
N ILE A 63 -13.50 -3.78 15.14
CA ILE A 63 -14.58 -4.77 15.20
C ILE A 63 -15.63 -4.37 16.25
N ASN A 64 -15.19 -3.85 17.40
CA ASN A 64 -16.10 -3.41 18.46
C ASN A 64 -16.91 -2.14 18.09
N GLU A 65 -16.35 -1.28 17.21
CA GLU A 65 -17.01 -0.05 16.74
C GLU A 65 -18.04 -0.30 15.64
N LEU A 66 -18.07 -1.49 15.04
CA LEU A 66 -18.89 -1.79 13.87
C LEU A 66 -20.13 -2.59 14.24
N ASP A 67 -21.26 -2.23 13.64
CA ASP A 67 -22.44 -3.08 13.60
C ASP A 67 -22.18 -4.31 12.70
N ASN A 68 -23.08 -5.28 12.76
CA ASN A 68 -22.96 -6.50 11.95
C ASN A 68 -23.08 -6.18 10.46
N CYS A 69 -21.96 -6.18 9.76
CA CYS A 69 -21.84 -5.93 8.33
C CYS A 69 -20.76 -6.81 7.71
N GLU A 70 -20.67 -6.81 6.38
CA GLU A 70 -19.72 -7.64 5.62
C GLU A 70 -18.27 -7.23 5.91
N TYR A 71 -18.02 -5.93 6.07
CA TYR A 71 -16.70 -5.42 6.44
C TYR A 71 -16.26 -5.89 7.83
N LYS A 72 -17.19 -5.97 8.80
CA LYS A 72 -16.91 -6.54 10.13
C LYS A 72 -16.46 -7.99 10.03
N LYS A 73 -17.13 -8.83 9.23
CA LYS A 73 -16.73 -10.22 8.99
C LYS A 73 -15.35 -10.33 8.38
N TYR A 74 -15.01 -9.42 7.43
CA TYR A 74 -13.69 -9.34 6.85
C TYR A 74 -12.61 -9.04 7.89
N LEU A 75 -12.88 -8.13 8.85
CA LEU A 75 -11.97 -7.82 9.94
C LEU A 75 -11.86 -8.96 10.95
N GLU A 76 -12.97 -9.62 11.28
CA GLU A 76 -12.99 -10.81 12.16
C GLU A 76 -12.17 -11.96 11.57
N GLU A 77 -12.31 -12.22 10.28
CA GLU A 77 -11.50 -13.24 9.61
C GLU A 77 -10.02 -12.83 9.55
N SER A 78 -9.72 -11.53 9.39
CA SER A 78 -8.38 -11.00 9.50
C SER A 78 -7.77 -11.20 10.89
N LEU A 79 -8.55 -10.98 11.95
CA LEU A 79 -8.12 -11.18 13.34
C LEU A 79 -7.77 -12.65 13.61
N ASN A 80 -8.55 -13.58 13.04
CA ASN A 80 -8.29 -15.01 13.16
C ASN A 80 -7.11 -15.50 12.30
N ASN A 81 -6.63 -14.70 11.36
CA ASN A 81 -5.60 -15.06 10.38
C ASN A 81 -4.59 -13.91 10.14
N ILE A 82 -4.04 -13.32 11.19
CA ILE A 82 -3.17 -12.14 11.13
C ILE A 82 -2.01 -12.34 10.15
N SER A 83 -1.32 -13.48 10.22
CA SER A 83 -0.18 -13.81 9.36
C SER A 83 -0.53 -13.87 7.85
N LYS A 84 -1.80 -14.10 7.49
CA LYS A 84 -2.26 -14.07 6.10
C LYS A 84 -2.53 -12.65 5.59
N CYS A 85 -2.61 -11.66 6.48
CA CYS A 85 -2.92 -10.28 6.13
C CYS A 85 -1.73 -9.52 5.55
N HIS A 86 -0.51 -9.98 5.78
CA HIS A 86 0.71 -9.37 5.32
C HIS A 86 1.63 -10.35 4.59
N ALA A 87 2.59 -9.83 3.83
CA ALA A 87 3.64 -10.61 3.19
C ALA A 87 4.87 -9.74 2.93
N GLY A 88 6.06 -10.37 2.92
CA GLY A 88 7.31 -9.74 2.55
C GLY A 88 7.74 -10.10 1.14
N TYR A 89 8.16 -9.10 0.36
CA TYR A 89 8.86 -9.29 -0.91
C TYR A 89 10.24 -8.66 -0.84
N PHE A 90 11.27 -9.48 -0.95
CA PHE A 90 12.66 -9.05 -0.88
C PHE A 90 13.44 -9.59 -2.08
N SER A 91 14.42 -8.83 -2.57
CA SER A 91 15.19 -9.20 -3.78
C SER A 91 15.95 -10.52 -3.64
N GLN A 92 16.21 -10.97 -2.41
CA GLN A 92 16.88 -12.23 -2.11
C GLN A 92 15.95 -13.46 -2.20
N ASP A 93 14.63 -13.26 -2.22
CA ASP A 93 13.62 -14.33 -2.23
C ASP A 93 13.70 -15.21 -3.49
N ASN A 94 14.25 -14.70 -4.59
CA ASN A 94 14.43 -15.46 -5.83
C ASN A 94 15.46 -16.60 -5.71
N ALA A 95 16.26 -16.61 -4.64
CA ALA A 95 17.30 -17.62 -4.37
C ALA A 95 16.87 -18.63 -3.29
N GLU A 96 15.76 -18.40 -2.60
CA GLU A 96 15.30 -19.27 -1.51
C GLU A 96 14.44 -20.42 -2.03
N LYS A 97 14.54 -21.55 -1.33
CA LYS A 97 13.79 -22.79 -1.62
C LYS A 97 12.56 -22.97 -0.72
N ASP A 98 12.26 -21.99 0.13
CA ASP A 98 11.12 -22.04 1.04
C ASP A 98 9.81 -21.85 0.26
N GLU A 99 8.96 -22.87 0.28
CA GLU A 99 7.68 -22.88 -0.45
C GLU A 99 6.73 -21.76 0.00
N GLU A 100 6.75 -21.40 1.28
CA GLU A 100 5.91 -20.32 1.81
C GLU A 100 6.35 -18.95 1.29
N ILE A 101 7.65 -18.71 1.22
CA ILE A 101 8.23 -17.48 0.66
C ILE A 101 7.91 -17.39 -0.84
N ILE A 102 8.09 -18.50 -1.57
CA ILE A 102 7.75 -18.55 -3.00
C ILE A 102 6.27 -18.25 -3.23
N ALA A 103 5.38 -18.80 -2.40
CA ALA A 103 3.96 -18.54 -2.49
C ALA A 103 3.63 -17.04 -2.24
N GLN A 104 4.24 -16.42 -1.22
CA GLN A 104 4.07 -15.00 -0.94
C GLN A 104 4.57 -14.11 -2.09
N VAL A 105 5.72 -14.43 -2.65
CA VAL A 105 6.31 -13.71 -3.81
C VAL A 105 5.41 -13.84 -5.04
N ASN A 106 4.90 -15.04 -5.31
CA ASN A 106 4.00 -15.29 -6.44
C ASN A 106 2.68 -14.51 -6.29
N ASP A 107 2.09 -14.50 -5.10
CA ASP A 107 0.86 -13.74 -4.82
C ASP A 107 1.08 -12.22 -5.05
N ILE A 108 2.25 -11.69 -4.71
CA ILE A 108 2.57 -10.26 -4.86
C ILE A 108 2.90 -9.92 -6.32
N LEU A 109 3.70 -10.75 -7.01
CA LEU A 109 4.26 -10.42 -8.33
C LEU A 109 3.41 -10.92 -9.50
N ASN A 110 2.91 -12.14 -9.42
CA ASN A 110 2.31 -12.85 -10.55
C ASN A 110 0.78 -12.79 -10.50
N ASP A 111 0.19 -12.88 -9.31
CA ASP A 111 -1.26 -12.85 -9.13
C ASP A 111 -1.77 -11.43 -8.82
N LYS A 112 -1.33 -10.44 -9.64
CA LYS A 112 -1.67 -9.02 -9.45
C LYS A 112 -3.17 -8.78 -9.37
N GLU A 113 -3.97 -9.52 -10.12
CA GLU A 113 -5.43 -9.40 -10.11
C GLU A 113 -6.05 -9.98 -8.84
N LYS A 114 -5.50 -11.07 -8.32
CA LYS A 114 -5.99 -11.70 -7.10
C LYS A 114 -5.86 -10.79 -5.88
N ILE A 115 -4.70 -10.12 -5.73
CA ILE A 115 -4.47 -9.22 -4.59
C ILE A 115 -5.38 -7.98 -4.61
N LEU A 116 -5.95 -7.63 -5.79
CA LEU A 116 -6.88 -6.52 -5.97
C LEU A 116 -8.33 -6.87 -5.60
N LYS A 117 -8.66 -8.15 -5.43
CA LYS A 117 -10.02 -8.60 -5.11
C LYS A 117 -10.20 -8.75 -3.60
N ILE A 118 -11.33 -8.28 -3.08
CA ILE A 118 -11.72 -8.47 -1.67
C ILE A 118 -12.03 -9.94 -1.39
N LYS A 119 -12.68 -10.62 -2.36
CA LYS A 119 -13.00 -12.05 -2.30
C LYS A 119 -12.48 -12.78 -3.53
N ASP A 120 -12.12 -14.04 -3.35
CA ASP A 120 -11.80 -14.95 -4.45
C ASP A 120 -13.06 -15.47 -5.16
N SER A 121 -12.86 -16.35 -6.17
CA SER A 121 -13.95 -16.99 -6.92
C SER A 121 -14.86 -17.87 -6.05
N ASP A 122 -14.35 -18.38 -4.94
CA ASP A 122 -15.09 -19.24 -4.01
C ASP A 122 -15.82 -18.43 -2.94
N GLY A 123 -15.76 -17.10 -3.00
CA GLY A 123 -16.38 -16.18 -2.04
C GLY A 123 -15.61 -16.03 -0.72
N LYS A 124 -14.41 -16.61 -0.60
CA LYS A 124 -13.54 -16.45 0.56
C LYS A 124 -12.82 -15.10 0.53
N PHE A 125 -12.64 -14.50 1.69
CA PHE A 125 -11.93 -13.24 1.77
C PHE A 125 -10.44 -13.40 1.43
N ASN A 126 -9.95 -12.52 0.56
CA ASN A 126 -8.53 -12.33 0.36
C ASN A 126 -8.00 -11.35 1.40
N LEU A 127 -7.33 -11.87 2.43
CA LEU A 127 -6.94 -11.09 3.60
C LEU A 127 -5.67 -10.26 3.37
N ARG A 128 -4.81 -10.66 2.41
CA ARG A 128 -3.53 -9.99 2.16
C ARG A 128 -3.74 -8.55 1.69
N ARG A 129 -3.15 -7.61 2.43
CA ARG A 129 -3.25 -6.18 2.14
C ARG A 129 -2.06 -5.34 2.60
N PHE A 130 -1.13 -5.93 3.38
CA PHE A 130 0.09 -5.28 3.82
C PHE A 130 1.30 -5.93 3.18
N ILE A 131 2.10 -5.14 2.46
CA ILE A 131 3.27 -5.62 1.73
C ILE A 131 4.50 -4.97 2.33
N PHE A 132 5.47 -5.79 2.74
CA PHE A 132 6.76 -5.34 3.24
C PHE A 132 7.84 -5.53 2.18
N SER A 133 8.72 -4.53 1.99
CA SER A 133 9.83 -4.61 1.05
C SER A 133 11.05 -3.85 1.59
N LYS A 134 12.26 -4.32 1.27
CA LYS A 134 13.51 -3.67 1.72
C LYS A 134 13.92 -2.52 0.79
N TRP A 135 13.85 -2.74 -0.50
CA TRP A 135 14.19 -1.78 -1.53
C TRP A 135 12.99 -1.54 -2.43
N THR A 136 13.15 -0.70 -3.43
CA THR A 136 12.12 -0.57 -4.46
C THR A 136 11.74 -1.96 -4.96
N LEU A 137 10.47 -2.27 -4.93
CA LEU A 137 9.90 -3.46 -5.56
C LEU A 137 10.42 -3.56 -7.01
N LYS A 138 10.58 -4.80 -7.51
CA LYS A 138 11.13 -5.07 -8.85
C LYS A 138 10.60 -4.06 -9.87
N GLU A 139 11.47 -3.60 -10.75
CA GLU A 139 11.12 -2.73 -11.86
C GLU A 139 9.93 -3.33 -12.63
N GLY A 140 8.89 -2.54 -12.86
CA GLY A 140 7.64 -3.01 -13.48
C GLY A 140 6.60 -3.60 -12.51
N TRP A 141 6.88 -3.74 -11.20
CA TRP A 141 5.81 -4.02 -10.24
C TRP A 141 5.00 -2.75 -9.99
N ASP A 142 3.73 -2.84 -10.28
CA ASP A 142 2.76 -1.79 -10.02
C ASP A 142 1.47 -2.39 -9.47
N ASN A 143 0.86 -1.69 -8.55
CA ASN A 143 -0.45 -2.03 -8.03
C ASN A 143 -1.25 -0.75 -7.85
N PRO A 144 -2.41 -0.62 -8.54
CA PRO A 144 -3.17 0.63 -8.53
C PRO A 144 -3.85 0.91 -7.18
N ASN A 145 -4.01 -0.09 -6.33
CA ASN A 145 -4.76 0.02 -5.08
C ASN A 145 -3.88 0.24 -3.85
N ILE A 146 -2.69 0.83 -4.01
CA ILE A 146 -1.85 1.26 -2.90
C ILE A 146 -2.30 2.65 -2.44
N PHE A 147 -2.87 2.72 -1.23
CA PHE A 147 -3.35 3.97 -0.61
C PHE A 147 -2.51 4.43 0.57
N THR A 148 -1.61 3.57 1.06
CA THR A 148 -0.70 3.92 2.15
C THR A 148 0.69 3.42 1.84
N ILE A 149 1.68 4.28 1.95
CA ILE A 149 3.10 3.95 1.91
C ILE A 149 3.73 4.41 3.22
N ALA A 150 4.32 3.49 3.97
CA ALA A 150 5.04 3.78 5.20
C ALA A 150 6.53 3.47 5.03
N LYS A 151 7.37 4.49 5.17
CA LYS A 151 8.82 4.36 5.05
C LYS A 151 9.43 4.20 6.43
N LEU A 152 9.59 2.96 6.89
CA LEU A 152 10.16 2.60 8.20
C LEU A 152 11.69 2.56 8.19
N ARG A 153 12.31 3.02 7.11
CA ARG A 153 13.76 3.05 6.90
C ARG A 153 14.30 4.47 6.83
N SER A 154 15.57 4.64 7.14
CA SER A 154 16.30 5.86 6.91
C SER A 154 16.54 6.11 5.42
N SER A 155 16.73 7.33 5.05
CA SER A 155 16.73 7.95 3.72
C SER A 155 17.33 7.13 2.56
N GLY A 156 16.66 7.16 1.41
CA GLY A 156 17.25 6.90 0.08
C GLY A 156 17.54 8.21 -0.67
N SER A 157 18.06 8.11 -1.91
CA SER A 157 18.19 9.27 -2.79
C SER A 157 16.80 9.86 -3.11
N GLU A 158 16.72 11.14 -3.46
CA GLU A 158 15.47 11.81 -3.86
C GLU A 158 14.75 11.07 -4.99
N ASN A 159 15.49 10.62 -6.00
CA ASN A 159 14.94 9.82 -7.10
C ASN A 159 14.28 8.52 -6.61
N SER A 160 14.89 7.84 -5.62
CA SER A 160 14.29 6.64 -5.02
C SER A 160 12.98 6.97 -4.31
N LYS A 161 12.92 8.10 -3.60
CA LYS A 161 11.72 8.55 -2.89
C LYS A 161 10.58 8.90 -3.86
N LEU A 162 10.88 9.59 -4.96
CA LEU A 162 9.90 9.90 -6.01
C LEU A 162 9.33 8.62 -6.64
N GLN A 163 10.18 7.62 -6.92
CA GLN A 163 9.74 6.32 -7.43
C GLN A 163 8.86 5.57 -6.42
N GLU A 164 9.15 5.66 -5.12
CA GLU A 164 8.33 5.06 -4.06
C GLU A 164 6.94 5.70 -4.02
N VAL A 165 6.86 7.03 -4.03
CA VAL A 165 5.58 7.76 -4.05
C VAL A 165 4.79 7.49 -5.32
N GLY A 166 5.45 7.48 -6.47
CA GLY A 166 4.83 7.22 -7.79
C GLY A 166 4.10 5.87 -7.88
N ARG A 167 4.44 4.91 -7.01
CA ARG A 167 3.73 3.62 -6.94
C ARG A 167 2.31 3.74 -6.37
N GLY A 168 2.06 4.72 -5.52
CA GLY A 168 0.74 4.98 -4.94
C GLY A 168 -0.07 6.05 -5.66
N LEU A 169 0.50 6.71 -6.70
CA LEU A 169 -0.19 7.75 -7.46
C LEU A 169 -0.83 7.18 -8.73
N ARG A 170 -1.73 6.21 -8.58
CA ARG A 170 -2.43 5.54 -9.68
C ARG A 170 -3.94 5.57 -9.45
N LEU A 171 -4.69 5.56 -10.55
CA LEU A 171 -6.13 5.38 -10.46
C LEU A 171 -6.44 3.97 -9.97
N PRO A 172 -7.20 3.83 -8.87
CA PRO A 172 -7.53 2.52 -8.32
C PRO A 172 -8.50 1.75 -9.22
N VAL A 173 -8.60 0.45 -8.96
CA VAL A 173 -9.55 -0.43 -9.61
C VAL A 173 -10.50 -1.05 -8.58
N ASP A 174 -11.73 -1.35 -9.03
CA ASP A 174 -12.72 -2.10 -8.26
C ASP A 174 -12.47 -3.62 -8.28
N ASN A 175 -13.34 -4.39 -7.64
CA ASN A 175 -13.29 -5.87 -7.65
C ASN A 175 -13.41 -6.50 -9.05
N ASN A 176 -13.91 -5.76 -10.04
CA ASN A 176 -14.03 -6.18 -11.44
C ASN A 176 -12.85 -5.69 -12.29
N LEU A 177 -11.84 -5.09 -11.67
CA LEU A 177 -10.66 -4.51 -12.30
C LEU A 177 -10.96 -3.29 -13.20
N ASN A 178 -12.11 -2.65 -13.03
CA ASN A 178 -12.43 -1.40 -13.72
C ASN A 178 -11.74 -0.24 -13.01
N ARG A 179 -11.11 0.65 -13.78
CA ARG A 179 -10.52 1.89 -13.25
C ARG A 179 -11.62 2.83 -12.76
N ILE A 180 -11.36 3.47 -11.62
CA ILE A 180 -12.27 4.45 -11.02
C ILE A 180 -11.62 5.82 -11.17
N ASP A 181 -12.18 6.65 -12.03
CA ASP A 181 -11.74 8.02 -12.33
C ASP A 181 -12.79 9.08 -11.97
N SER A 182 -13.95 8.64 -11.49
CA SER A 182 -15.06 9.51 -11.09
C SER A 182 -14.87 10.21 -9.74
N GLU A 183 -13.86 9.81 -8.97
CA GLU A 183 -13.59 10.30 -7.63
C GLU A 183 -12.11 10.66 -7.45
N GLN A 184 -11.85 11.50 -6.46
CA GLN A 184 -10.48 11.82 -6.06
C GLN A 184 -10.02 10.88 -4.96
N PHE A 185 -8.87 10.25 -5.16
CA PHE A 185 -8.23 9.38 -4.17
C PHE A 185 -6.95 10.02 -3.65
N TYR A 186 -6.60 9.68 -2.42
CA TYR A 186 -5.42 10.22 -1.74
C TYR A 186 -4.47 9.11 -1.35
N LEU A 187 -3.18 9.39 -1.52
CA LEU A 187 -2.10 8.54 -1.01
C LEU A 187 -1.65 9.07 0.35
N ASN A 188 -1.65 8.22 1.37
CA ASN A 188 -0.98 8.49 2.64
C ASN A 188 0.50 8.10 2.52
N TYR A 189 1.39 9.08 2.56
CA TYR A 189 2.82 8.85 2.59
C TYR A 189 3.37 9.17 3.98
N ILE A 190 3.76 8.13 4.73
CA ILE A 190 4.18 8.21 6.12
C ILE A 190 5.69 8.04 6.19
N VAL A 191 6.36 9.06 6.68
CA VAL A 191 7.82 9.15 6.77
C VAL A 191 8.23 9.68 8.14
N ASP A 192 9.49 9.46 8.49
CA ASP A 192 10.07 10.09 9.67
C ASP A 192 10.13 11.62 9.51
N PHE A 193 10.15 12.34 10.64
CA PHE A 193 10.18 13.80 10.64
C PHE A 193 11.45 14.37 9.96
N THR A 194 12.53 13.61 9.88
CA THR A 194 13.76 13.99 9.16
C THR A 194 13.55 14.17 7.67
N GLU A 195 12.47 13.61 7.11
CA GLU A 195 12.10 13.69 5.69
C GLU A 195 11.18 14.90 5.36
N GLN A 196 10.95 15.82 6.31
CA GLN A 196 10.01 16.94 6.12
C GLN A 196 10.35 17.84 4.92
N ASN A 197 11.63 18.04 4.63
CA ASN A 197 12.06 18.89 3.50
C ASN A 197 11.65 18.23 2.18
N PHE A 198 11.90 16.93 2.01
CA PHE A 198 11.47 16.17 0.84
C PHE A 198 9.94 16.23 0.65
N VAL A 199 9.18 16.06 1.72
CA VAL A 199 7.69 16.14 1.64
C VAL A 199 7.22 17.52 1.19
N LYS A 200 7.88 18.59 1.64
CA LYS A 200 7.57 19.96 1.21
C LYS A 200 7.87 20.18 -0.28
N GLU A 201 9.03 19.72 -0.74
CA GLU A 201 9.44 19.80 -2.14
C GLU A 201 8.48 19.02 -3.04
N LEU A 202 8.17 17.78 -2.68
CA LEU A 202 7.21 16.94 -3.40
C LEU A 202 5.82 17.60 -3.51
N ARG A 203 5.32 18.21 -2.42
CA ARG A 203 4.04 18.94 -2.45
C ARG A 203 4.09 20.15 -3.37
N ASN A 204 5.22 20.86 -3.40
CA ASN A 204 5.41 22.02 -4.27
C ASN A 204 5.44 21.60 -5.75
N GLU A 205 6.13 20.50 -6.10
CA GLU A 205 6.16 19.96 -7.45
C GLU A 205 4.76 19.56 -7.93
N ILE A 206 4.04 18.74 -7.15
CA ILE A 206 2.67 18.31 -7.48
C ILE A 206 1.75 19.55 -7.62
N SER A 207 1.86 20.52 -6.72
CA SER A 207 1.03 21.74 -6.77
C SER A 207 1.39 22.63 -7.96
N SER A 208 2.65 22.69 -8.37
CA SER A 208 3.09 23.47 -9.53
C SER A 208 2.59 22.87 -10.85
N GLU A 209 2.62 21.55 -10.97
CA GLU A 209 2.08 20.84 -12.15
C GLU A 209 0.57 21.05 -12.29
N VAL A 210 -0.19 20.89 -11.20
CA VAL A 210 -1.64 21.15 -11.19
C VAL A 210 -1.94 22.61 -11.54
N THR A 211 -1.15 23.57 -11.07
CA THR A 211 -1.32 24.99 -11.38
C THR A 211 -1.04 25.28 -12.86
N THR A 212 -0.13 24.54 -13.48
CA THR A 212 0.19 24.68 -14.92
C THR A 212 -0.98 24.18 -15.78
N PHE A 213 -1.60 23.07 -15.43
CA PHE A 213 -2.79 22.56 -16.13
C PHE A 213 -4.01 23.50 -16.01
N ASN A 214 -4.22 24.13 -14.86
CA ASN A 214 -5.31 25.07 -14.67
C ASN A 214 -5.11 26.43 -15.38
N LYS A 215 -3.93 26.73 -15.90
CA LYS A 215 -3.62 27.97 -16.62
C LYS A 215 -3.75 27.87 -18.15
N ILE A 216 -3.96 26.67 -18.69
CA ILE A 216 -4.23 26.52 -20.12
C ILE A 216 -5.68 26.99 -20.38
N THR A 217 -5.83 28.17 -20.94
CA THR A 217 -7.13 28.69 -21.33
C THR A 217 -7.61 28.03 -22.63
N ILE A 218 -8.95 28.02 -22.83
CA ILE A 218 -9.58 27.50 -24.07
C ILE A 218 -9.00 28.16 -25.31
N ASP A 219 -8.55 29.41 -25.23
CA ASP A 219 -7.94 30.13 -26.34
C ASP A 219 -6.55 29.61 -26.70
N GLN A 220 -5.74 29.21 -25.71
CA GLN A 220 -4.46 28.55 -25.92
C GLN A 220 -4.60 27.18 -26.58
N ILE A 221 -5.64 26.42 -26.20
CA ILE A 221 -5.95 25.13 -26.85
C ILE A 221 -6.34 25.35 -28.32
N LYS A 222 -7.10 26.42 -28.62
CA LYS A 222 -7.47 26.77 -30.01
C LYS A 222 -6.28 27.21 -30.86
N GLU A 223 -5.28 27.89 -30.29
CA GLU A 223 -4.04 28.25 -30.98
C GLU A 223 -3.21 27.00 -31.32
N ILE A 224 -2.99 26.11 -30.35
CA ILE A 224 -2.26 24.84 -30.56
C ILE A 224 -2.97 23.96 -31.61
N ALA A 225 -4.31 23.99 -31.69
CA ALA A 225 -5.07 23.22 -32.67
C ALA A 225 -5.05 23.83 -34.07
N LYS A 226 -4.62 25.08 -34.25
CA LYS A 226 -4.47 25.73 -35.57
C LYS A 226 -3.09 25.54 -36.18
N GLU A 227 -2.09 25.15 -35.38
CA GLU A 227 -0.71 24.89 -35.82
C GLU A 227 -0.45 23.44 -36.25
N ARG A 228 -1.48 22.61 -36.29
CA ARG A 228 -1.49 21.24 -36.81
C ARG A 228 -2.42 21.14 -38.04
#